data_e15641f4bbabf4e064fcb0fc05e2ac18
#
_entry.id   e15641f4bbabf4e064fcb0fc05e2ac18
#
_cell.length_a   1.000
_cell.length_b   1.000
_cell.length_c   1.000
_cell.angle_alpha   90.00
_cell.angle_beta   90.00
_cell.angle_gamma   90.00
#
_symmetry.space_group_name_H-M   'P 1'
#
loop_
_entity.id
_entity.type
_entity.pdbx_description
1 polymer ?
#
loop_
_entity_poly.entity_id
_entity_poly.type
_entity_poly.pdbx_seq_one_letter_code
_entity_poly.pdbx_strand_id
1 'polypeptide(L)'
;MTVTVRQAILEDVPAMHRVRLAVRENRLGPNSRIREESYPPYLEAIGRGWVLEERGVIVAFAIGEHETGNIWAVFVHRDHEGKGYGKMVQQPMVEWLFAQGLDRIHLSTGAGTRAQGFYEATGWTFTGIDPHGDATYERLRPQ
;
A
#
# COMPACT_ATOMS: atom_id res chain seq x y z
N MET A 1 -5.51 -22.23 8.28
CA MET A 1 -5.01 -20.88 8.63
C MET A 1 -6.04 -19.86 8.22
N THR A 2 -6.41 -18.96 9.12
CA THR A 2 -7.46 -17.97 8.83
C THR A 2 -6.84 -16.64 8.41
N VAL A 3 -7.11 -16.24 7.18
CA VAL A 3 -6.68 -14.97 6.63
C VAL A 3 -7.91 -14.23 6.13
N THR A 4 -8.08 -12.97 6.54
CA THR A 4 -9.22 -12.13 6.18
C THR A 4 -8.72 -10.80 5.66
N VAL A 5 -9.29 -10.33 4.54
CA VAL A 5 -9.05 -8.98 4.02
C VAL A 5 -10.35 -8.21 4.15
N ARG A 6 -10.26 -7.01 4.72
CA ARG A 6 -11.42 -6.14 4.90
C ARG A 6 -11.03 -4.67 4.79
N GLN A 7 -12.02 -3.80 4.62
CA GLN A 7 -11.77 -2.36 4.62
C GLN A 7 -11.25 -1.92 5.99
N ALA A 8 -10.24 -1.05 5.99
CA ALA A 8 -9.68 -0.49 7.21
C ALA A 8 -10.63 0.53 7.82
N ILE A 9 -10.67 0.58 9.15
CA ILE A 9 -11.39 1.58 9.92
C ILE A 9 -10.40 2.33 10.82
N LEU A 10 -10.84 3.42 11.43
CA LEU A 10 -9.94 4.27 12.23
C LEU A 10 -9.28 3.50 13.38
N GLU A 11 -9.99 2.56 13.97
CA GLU A 11 -9.46 1.73 15.06
C GLU A 11 -8.28 0.86 14.65
N ASP A 12 -8.09 0.67 13.35
CA ASP A 12 -6.98 -0.13 12.83
C ASP A 12 -5.66 0.64 12.75
N VAL A 13 -5.70 1.97 12.89
CA VAL A 13 -4.52 2.82 12.65
C VAL A 13 -3.30 2.42 13.49
N PRO A 14 -3.40 2.16 14.78
CA PRO A 14 -2.22 1.72 15.54
C PRO A 14 -1.58 0.44 14.98
N ALA A 15 -2.40 -0.53 14.59
CA ALA A 15 -1.91 -1.78 14.02
C ALA A 15 -1.29 -1.57 12.63
N MET A 16 -1.89 -0.72 11.81
CA MET A 16 -1.35 -0.37 10.49
C MET A 16 0.02 0.31 10.63
N HIS A 17 0.14 1.25 11.54
CA HIS A 17 1.40 1.95 11.76
C HIS A 17 2.48 1.01 12.30
N ARG A 18 2.11 0.05 13.16
CA ARG A 18 3.02 -0.98 13.62
C ARG A 18 3.59 -1.78 12.44
N VAL A 19 2.74 -2.16 11.48
CA VAL A 19 3.18 -2.84 10.25
C VAL A 19 4.15 -1.95 9.46
N ARG A 20 3.81 -0.66 9.31
CA ARG A 20 4.66 0.29 8.58
C ARG A 20 6.06 0.42 9.17
N LEU A 21 6.17 0.34 10.50
CA LEU A 21 7.46 0.42 11.19
C LEU A 21 8.24 -0.90 11.16
N ALA A 22 7.58 -2.00 10.81
CA ALA A 22 8.18 -3.34 10.86
C ALA A 22 8.69 -3.84 9.51
N VAL A 23 8.75 -2.98 8.48
CA VAL A 23 9.26 -3.39 7.16
C VAL A 23 10.79 -3.40 7.14
N ARG A 24 11.37 -4.25 6.27
CA ARG A 24 12.82 -4.33 6.10
C ARG A 24 13.38 -3.24 5.21
N GLU A 25 12.63 -2.91 4.14
CA GLU A 25 13.02 -1.90 3.16
C GLU A 25 11.96 -0.79 3.12
N ASN A 26 12.30 0.34 2.53
CA ASN A 26 11.43 1.52 2.50
C ASN A 26 11.07 1.99 3.91
N ARG A 27 12.01 1.86 4.85
CA ARG A 27 11.80 2.25 6.24
C ARG A 27 11.69 3.77 6.36
N LEU A 28 10.85 4.22 7.31
CA LEU A 28 10.75 5.64 7.61
C LEU A 28 12.07 6.12 8.22
N GLY A 29 12.60 7.21 7.67
CA GLY A 29 13.81 7.81 8.20
C GLY A 29 13.55 8.60 9.49
N PRO A 30 14.62 9.03 10.19
CA PRO A 30 14.49 9.75 11.46
C PRO A 30 13.77 11.09 11.34
N ASN A 31 13.75 11.67 10.13
CA ASN A 31 13.06 12.93 9.86
C ASN A 31 11.66 12.75 9.29
N SER A 32 11.17 11.51 9.23
CA SER A 32 9.83 11.24 8.72
C SER A 32 8.78 11.86 9.64
N ARG A 33 7.72 12.42 9.02
CA ARG A 33 6.58 12.96 9.74
C ARG A 33 5.38 12.02 9.74
N ILE A 34 5.53 10.81 9.20
CA ILE A 34 4.45 9.82 9.20
C ILE A 34 4.24 9.30 10.62
N ARG A 35 3.03 9.48 11.14
CA ARG A 35 2.61 9.07 12.48
C ARG A 35 1.22 8.48 12.40
N GLU A 36 0.71 7.98 13.53
CA GLU A 36 -0.68 7.48 13.57
C GLU A 36 -1.66 8.57 13.14
N GLU A 37 -1.43 9.83 13.54
CA GLU A 37 -2.28 10.95 13.19
C GLU A 37 -2.30 11.26 11.69
N SER A 38 -1.35 10.71 10.93
CA SER A 38 -1.30 10.90 9.49
C SER A 38 -2.35 10.09 8.73
N TYR A 39 -2.82 8.98 9.32
CA TYR A 39 -3.65 8.00 8.62
C TYR A 39 -5.11 8.41 8.40
N PRO A 40 -5.81 9.03 9.39
CA PRO A 40 -7.24 9.24 9.24
C PRO A 40 -7.69 9.95 7.96
N PRO A 41 -7.02 11.02 7.48
CA PRO A 41 -7.44 11.65 6.21
C PRO A 41 -7.39 10.68 5.04
N TYR A 42 -6.39 9.78 5.00
CA TYR A 42 -6.22 8.82 3.92
C TYR A 42 -7.21 7.65 3.99
N LEU A 43 -7.87 7.46 5.14
CA LEU A 43 -8.87 6.41 5.29
C LEU A 43 -10.29 6.94 5.09
N GLU A 44 -10.49 8.25 5.08
CA GLU A 44 -11.82 8.86 5.01
C GLU A 44 -11.96 9.84 3.84
N ALA A 45 -11.35 11.03 3.94
CA ALA A 45 -11.58 12.10 2.97
C ALA A 45 -10.76 11.93 1.68
N ILE A 46 -9.53 11.49 1.79
CA ILE A 46 -8.57 11.45 0.67
C ILE A 46 -8.58 10.10 -0.05
N GLY A 47 -8.82 9.03 0.69
CA GLY A 47 -8.71 7.69 0.14
C GLY A 47 -9.48 6.64 0.92
N ARG A 48 -9.06 5.39 0.74
CA ARG A 48 -9.60 4.23 1.44
C ARG A 48 -8.48 3.22 1.65
N GLY A 49 -8.58 2.48 2.75
CA GLY A 49 -7.59 1.46 3.09
C GLY A 49 -8.19 0.10 3.31
N TRP A 50 -7.35 -0.91 3.21
CA TRP A 50 -7.68 -2.31 3.49
C TRP A 50 -6.61 -2.91 4.37
N VAL A 51 -7.01 -3.82 5.24
CA VAL A 51 -6.11 -4.55 6.12
C VAL A 51 -6.27 -6.04 5.89
N LEU A 52 -5.17 -6.77 6.09
CA LEU A 52 -5.19 -8.23 6.08
C LEU A 52 -4.89 -8.71 7.49
N GLU A 53 -5.79 -9.51 8.03
CA GLU A 53 -5.61 -10.14 9.34
C GLU A 53 -5.25 -11.61 9.17
N GLU A 54 -4.22 -12.04 9.89
CA GLU A 54 -3.90 -13.45 10.04
C GLU A 54 -4.17 -13.80 11.49
N ARG A 55 -5.13 -14.70 11.71
CA ARG A 55 -5.57 -15.12 13.06
C ARG A 55 -5.95 -13.93 13.94
N GLY A 56 -6.65 -12.95 13.36
CA GLY A 56 -7.10 -11.77 14.08
C GLY A 56 -6.05 -10.67 14.27
N VAL A 57 -4.85 -10.84 13.75
CA VAL A 57 -3.77 -9.85 13.85
C VAL A 57 -3.52 -9.22 12.50
N ILE A 58 -3.54 -7.88 12.44
CA ILE A 58 -3.24 -7.16 11.20
C ILE A 58 -1.75 -7.28 10.90
N VAL A 59 -1.42 -7.81 9.72
CA VAL A 59 -0.04 -8.03 9.28
C VAL A 59 0.27 -7.40 7.93
N ALA A 60 -0.72 -6.81 7.27
CA ALA A 60 -0.53 -6.12 5.99
C ALA A 60 -1.62 -5.09 5.79
N PHE A 61 -1.34 -4.05 4.99
CA PHE A 61 -2.36 -3.07 4.65
C PHE A 61 -2.03 -2.37 3.32
N ALA A 62 -3.07 -1.76 2.72
CA ALA A 62 -2.95 -0.97 1.51
C ALA A 62 -3.87 0.24 1.60
N ILE A 63 -3.40 1.39 1.11
CA ILE A 63 -4.18 2.62 1.08
C ILE A 63 -4.00 3.29 -0.28
N GLY A 64 -5.11 3.66 -0.92
CA GLY A 64 -5.10 4.39 -2.19
C GLY A 64 -5.87 5.68 -2.10
N GLU A 65 -5.44 6.68 -2.88
CA GLU A 65 -6.03 8.02 -2.93
C GLU A 65 -6.93 8.13 -4.16
N HIS A 66 -8.22 8.36 -3.94
CA HIS A 66 -9.20 8.31 -5.05
C HIS A 66 -9.18 9.54 -5.95
N GLU A 67 -8.70 10.70 -5.49
CA GLU A 67 -8.65 11.89 -6.32
C GLU A 67 -7.46 11.90 -7.27
N THR A 68 -6.30 11.48 -6.78
CA THR A 68 -5.05 11.54 -7.53
C THR A 68 -4.70 10.25 -8.23
N GLY A 69 -5.21 9.13 -7.75
CA GLY A 69 -4.80 7.80 -8.20
C GLY A 69 -3.49 7.33 -7.59
N ASN A 70 -2.96 8.08 -6.62
CA ASN A 70 -1.71 7.70 -5.98
C ASN A 70 -1.93 6.59 -4.95
N ILE A 71 -1.04 5.59 -4.96
CA ILE A 71 -1.02 4.56 -3.93
C ILE A 71 -0.15 5.08 -2.80
N TRP A 72 -0.79 5.35 -1.65
CA TRP A 72 -0.08 5.89 -0.50
C TRP A 72 0.72 4.83 0.24
N ALA A 73 0.21 3.60 0.29
CA ALA A 73 0.86 2.52 1.04
C ALA A 73 0.43 1.14 0.56
N VAL A 74 1.38 0.21 0.47
CA VAL A 74 1.16 -1.24 0.44
C VAL A 74 2.31 -1.83 1.22
N PHE A 75 2.03 -2.36 2.41
CA PHE A 75 3.08 -2.87 3.30
C PHE A 75 2.68 -4.18 3.94
N VAL A 76 3.68 -5.06 4.13
CA VAL A 76 3.53 -6.34 4.83
C VAL A 76 4.58 -6.39 5.94
N HIS A 77 4.17 -6.79 7.14
CA HIS A 77 5.08 -6.98 8.26
C HIS A 77 6.19 -7.96 7.85
N ARG A 78 7.45 -7.65 8.22
CA ARG A 78 8.61 -8.44 7.79
C ARG A 78 8.53 -9.94 8.11
N ASP A 79 7.85 -10.30 9.21
CA ASP A 79 7.71 -11.70 9.62
C ASP A 79 6.68 -12.46 8.78
N HIS A 80 5.96 -11.77 7.89
CA HIS A 80 4.90 -12.34 7.08
C HIS A 80 5.11 -12.15 5.58
N GLU A 81 6.32 -11.76 5.17
CA GLU A 81 6.69 -11.65 3.76
C GLU A 81 6.68 -13.03 3.09
N GLY A 82 6.49 -13.04 1.77
CA GLY A 82 6.56 -14.26 0.98
C GLY A 82 5.33 -15.14 1.05
N LYS A 83 4.23 -14.67 1.64
CA LYS A 83 2.98 -15.41 1.77
C LYS A 83 1.90 -14.95 0.78
N GLY A 84 2.20 -13.97 -0.07
CA GLY A 84 1.23 -13.41 -1.02
C GLY A 84 0.30 -12.37 -0.41
N TYR A 85 0.54 -11.90 0.80
CA TYR A 85 -0.35 -10.98 1.50
C TYR A 85 -0.38 -9.59 0.87
N GLY A 86 0.74 -9.11 0.34
CA GLY A 86 0.79 -7.84 -0.36
C GLY A 86 -0.15 -7.81 -1.57
N LYS A 87 -0.14 -8.88 -2.35
CA LYS A 87 -1.04 -9.02 -3.50
C LYS A 87 -2.50 -9.08 -3.05
N MET A 88 -2.79 -9.82 -1.99
CA MET A 88 -4.15 -9.98 -1.49
C MET A 88 -4.74 -8.67 -0.98
N VAL A 89 -3.95 -7.85 -0.30
CA VAL A 89 -4.44 -6.58 0.26
C VAL A 89 -4.47 -5.49 -0.81
N GLN A 90 -3.61 -5.58 -1.82
CA GLN A 90 -3.56 -4.62 -2.93
C GLN A 90 -4.79 -4.74 -3.83
N GLN A 91 -5.29 -5.95 -4.06
CA GLN A 91 -6.34 -6.20 -5.04
C GLN A 91 -7.61 -5.39 -4.81
N PRO A 92 -8.23 -5.39 -3.62
CA PRO A 92 -9.45 -4.60 -3.42
C PRO A 92 -9.20 -3.10 -3.53
N MET A 93 -8.02 -2.62 -3.18
CA MET A 93 -7.66 -1.22 -3.35
C MET A 93 -7.64 -0.83 -4.83
N VAL A 94 -6.99 -1.63 -5.66
CA VAL A 94 -6.90 -1.39 -7.10
C VAL A 94 -8.31 -1.41 -7.73
N GLU A 95 -9.13 -2.40 -7.38
CA GLU A 95 -10.49 -2.50 -7.88
C GLU A 95 -11.32 -1.28 -7.48
N TRP A 96 -11.20 -0.84 -6.23
CA TRP A 96 -11.93 0.32 -5.75
C TRP A 96 -11.50 1.61 -6.47
N LEU A 97 -10.19 1.80 -6.68
CA LEU A 97 -9.70 3.00 -7.37
C LEU A 97 -10.23 3.08 -8.79
N PHE A 98 -10.19 1.98 -9.54
CA PHE A 98 -10.74 1.99 -10.89
C PHE A 98 -12.25 2.17 -10.88
N ALA A 99 -12.95 1.67 -9.87
CA ALA A 99 -14.40 1.89 -9.73
C ALA A 99 -14.75 3.36 -9.46
N GLN A 100 -13.80 4.16 -8.98
CA GLN A 100 -14.00 5.61 -8.80
C GLN A 100 -13.90 6.39 -10.11
N GLY A 101 -13.63 5.72 -11.21
CA GLY A 101 -13.57 6.37 -12.53
C GLY A 101 -12.15 6.72 -12.98
N LEU A 102 -11.14 6.33 -12.22
CA LEU A 102 -9.75 6.59 -12.61
C LEU A 102 -9.33 5.70 -13.78
N ASP A 103 -8.65 6.26 -14.76
CA ASP A 103 -8.11 5.50 -15.88
C ASP A 103 -6.67 5.06 -15.62
N ARG A 104 -6.00 5.70 -14.66
CA ARG A 104 -4.60 5.43 -14.33
C ARG A 104 -4.39 5.60 -12.84
N ILE A 105 -3.65 4.67 -12.24
CA ILE A 105 -3.18 4.77 -10.86
C ILE A 105 -1.66 4.66 -10.88
N HIS A 106 -0.99 5.22 -9.85
CA HIS A 106 0.47 5.32 -9.85
C HIS A 106 1.02 5.25 -8.44
N LEU A 107 2.31 4.93 -8.36
CA LEU A 107 3.03 4.89 -7.09
C LEU A 107 4.51 5.19 -7.26
N SER A 108 5.19 5.46 -6.16
CA SER A 108 6.64 5.46 -6.11
C SER A 108 7.11 4.56 -4.97
N THR A 109 8.28 3.96 -5.13
CA THR A 109 8.88 3.07 -4.13
C THR A 109 10.41 3.20 -4.21
N GLY A 110 11.10 2.83 -3.14
CA GLY A 110 12.56 2.88 -3.12
C GLY A 110 13.17 2.11 -4.27
N ALA A 111 14.10 2.74 -4.99
CA ALA A 111 14.80 2.10 -6.09
C ALA A 111 15.73 1.01 -5.56
N GLY A 112 15.82 -0.11 -6.27
CA GLY A 112 16.67 -1.23 -5.90
C GLY A 112 16.13 -2.09 -4.76
N THR A 113 14.87 -1.93 -4.39
CA THR A 113 14.24 -2.71 -3.32
C THR A 113 13.44 -3.89 -3.88
N ARG A 114 13.08 -4.82 -3.00
CA ARG A 114 12.22 -5.96 -3.36
C ARG A 114 10.84 -5.51 -3.83
N ALA A 115 10.39 -4.33 -3.39
CA ALA A 115 9.11 -3.78 -3.79
C ALA A 115 9.01 -3.59 -5.31
N GLN A 116 10.11 -3.23 -5.99
CA GLN A 116 10.09 -3.11 -7.45
C GLN A 116 9.69 -4.43 -8.11
N GLY A 117 10.30 -5.55 -7.71
CA GLY A 117 9.94 -6.86 -8.24
C GLY A 117 8.49 -7.22 -7.93
N PHE A 118 8.01 -6.88 -6.73
CA PHE A 118 6.63 -7.12 -6.33
C PHE A 118 5.65 -6.38 -7.25
N TYR A 119 5.89 -5.09 -7.51
CA TYR A 119 4.98 -4.32 -8.35
C TYR A 119 5.02 -4.82 -9.79
N GLU A 120 6.20 -5.13 -10.33
CA GLU A 120 6.30 -5.67 -11.68
C GLU A 120 5.59 -7.02 -11.81
N ALA A 121 5.64 -7.85 -10.76
CA ALA A 121 4.96 -9.14 -10.75
C ALA A 121 3.45 -9.03 -10.56
N THR A 122 2.95 -7.89 -10.10
CA THR A 122 1.51 -7.72 -9.81
C THR A 122 0.80 -6.74 -10.76
N GLY A 123 1.38 -6.49 -11.93
CA GLY A 123 0.69 -5.79 -13.01
C GLY A 123 1.02 -4.31 -13.15
N TRP A 124 2.06 -3.85 -12.49
CA TRP A 124 2.49 -2.46 -12.60
C TRP A 124 3.62 -2.31 -13.61
N THR A 125 3.65 -1.18 -14.32
CA THR A 125 4.65 -0.88 -15.33
C THR A 125 5.58 0.21 -14.82
N PHE A 126 6.89 -0.04 -14.89
CA PHE A 126 7.91 0.93 -14.50
C PHE A 126 7.88 2.13 -15.43
N THR A 127 7.88 3.35 -14.86
CA THR A 127 7.81 4.60 -15.64
C THR A 127 9.04 5.48 -15.47
N GLY A 128 9.96 5.15 -14.59
CA GLY A 128 11.22 5.90 -14.45
C GLY A 128 11.64 6.09 -13.00
N ILE A 129 12.63 6.95 -12.83
CA ILE A 129 13.14 7.36 -11.52
C ILE A 129 12.76 8.83 -11.34
N ASP A 130 12.14 9.14 -10.21
CA ASP A 130 11.71 10.52 -9.94
C ASP A 130 12.86 11.38 -9.39
N PRO A 131 12.65 12.70 -9.20
CA PRO A 131 13.71 13.58 -8.69
C PRO A 131 14.23 13.23 -7.31
N HIS A 132 13.49 12.44 -6.53
CA HIS A 132 13.92 11.96 -5.21
C HIS A 132 14.71 10.66 -5.28
N GLY A 133 14.88 10.09 -6.49
CA GLY A 133 15.59 8.82 -6.66
C GLY A 133 14.71 7.59 -6.48
N ASP A 134 13.41 7.76 -6.39
CA ASP A 134 12.48 6.63 -6.25
C ASP A 134 12.02 6.10 -7.60
N ALA A 135 11.76 4.79 -7.66
CA ALA A 135 11.20 4.15 -8.84
C ALA A 135 9.70 4.43 -8.91
N THR A 136 9.22 4.85 -10.08
CA THR A 136 7.81 5.12 -10.29
C THR A 136 7.17 4.07 -11.16
N TYR A 137 5.91 3.78 -10.87
CA TYR A 137 5.11 2.74 -11.55
C TYR A 137 3.71 3.25 -11.83
N GLU A 138 3.11 2.71 -12.87
CA GLU A 138 1.71 2.99 -13.17
C GLU A 138 0.98 1.70 -13.51
N ARG A 139 -0.35 1.78 -13.40
CA ARG A 139 -1.24 0.72 -13.84
C ARG A 139 -2.46 1.37 -14.46
N LEU A 140 -2.81 0.93 -15.67
CA LEU A 140 -3.94 1.48 -16.42
C LEU A 140 -5.18 0.63 -16.17
N ARG A 141 -6.36 1.27 -16.28
CA ARG A 141 -7.63 0.57 -16.16
C ARG A 141 -7.70 -0.54 -17.21
N PRO A 142 -8.06 -1.75 -16.82
CA PRO A 142 -8.30 -2.82 -17.80
C PRO A 142 -9.42 -2.45 -18.75
N GLN A 143 -9.26 -2.82 -20.00
CA GLN A 143 -10.29 -2.59 -21.03
C GLN A 143 -11.28 -3.74 -21.09
#